data_8676e5664209af6c74ae11cd441a97fb
#
_entry.id   8676e5664209af6c74ae11cd441a97fb
#
_cell.length_a   1.000
_cell.length_b   1.000
_cell.length_c   1.000
_cell.angle_alpha   90.00
_cell.angle_beta   90.00
_cell.angle_gamma   90.00
#
_symmetry.space_group_name_H-M   'P 1'
#
loop_
_entity.id
_entity.type
_entity.pdbx_description
1 polymer ?
#
loop_
_entity_poly.entity_id
_entity_poly.type
_entity_poly.pdbx_seq_one_letter_code
_entity_poly.pdbx_strand_id
1 'polypeptide(L)'
;MRISERPEAPAAEPPRRLYPDPGLTDRAFRGVLRGGGAFVLAIMLLVGGFLTYRAWQALSVAKWGFITTETWEPDGGRFGIAAVLVGTILIALVAIVFAVPMALGAALYISEYAPPTIRQTLISVVDLMAAVPSVVYGLWGLFFFQGHVVTLSRWISTYFGWIPIFEVDGADPRDPLATATVFTSSTFIAGMVVSLMVAPIICSVVREVFSQAPVGEREGAYALGANRWGMIRSVVLPFGKGGVIGGTMLGLGRALGETIAVYLIISPVFVIQPHILQNGTSSVSSLIALRYGEASEMGMSALMAAGLALFLMTLVVNFVASSIVARSRSGAASDS
;
A
#
# COMPACT_ATOMS: atom_id res chain seq x y z
N MET A 1 -77.20 -26.37 -31.01
CA MET A 1 -76.04 -25.47 -31.05
C MET A 1 -75.39 -25.46 -29.65
N ARG A 2 -74.37 -26.29 -29.41
CA ARG A 2 -73.72 -26.39 -28.09
C ARG A 2 -72.52 -25.43 -28.10
N ILE A 3 -72.58 -24.45 -27.23
CA ILE A 3 -71.46 -23.52 -26.98
C ILE A 3 -70.41 -24.29 -26.19
N SER A 4 -69.25 -24.52 -26.80
CA SER A 4 -68.14 -25.16 -26.15
C SER A 4 -67.55 -24.19 -25.11
N GLU A 5 -67.58 -24.54 -23.82
CA GLU A 5 -66.91 -23.87 -22.75
C GLU A 5 -65.41 -23.97 -23.02
N ARG A 6 -64.74 -22.81 -23.10
CA ARG A 6 -63.30 -22.77 -23.12
C ARG A 6 -62.77 -23.20 -21.74
N PRO A 7 -61.74 -24.07 -21.65
CA PRO A 7 -61.15 -24.40 -20.38
C PRO A 7 -60.52 -23.13 -19.78
N GLU A 8 -60.83 -22.81 -18.52
CA GLU A 8 -60.22 -21.78 -17.74
C GLU A 8 -58.71 -22.03 -17.68
N ALA A 9 -57.93 -21.02 -18.05
CA ALA A 9 -56.48 -21.07 -17.90
C ALA A 9 -56.13 -21.26 -16.40
N PRO A 10 -55.18 -22.16 -16.04
CA PRO A 10 -54.81 -22.37 -14.66
C PRO A 10 -54.30 -21.03 -14.07
N ALA A 11 -54.84 -20.69 -12.89
CA ALA A 11 -54.47 -19.49 -12.16
C ALA A 11 -52.92 -19.44 -12.01
N ALA A 12 -52.32 -18.35 -12.43
CA ALA A 12 -50.87 -18.15 -12.31
C ALA A 12 -50.46 -18.34 -10.84
N GLU A 13 -49.62 -19.34 -10.58
CA GLU A 13 -49.05 -19.54 -9.25
C GLU A 13 -48.32 -18.23 -8.80
N PRO A 14 -48.57 -17.75 -7.57
CA PRO A 14 -47.88 -16.59 -7.07
C PRO A 14 -46.34 -16.87 -7.04
N PRO A 15 -45.49 -15.88 -7.40
CA PRO A 15 -44.07 -16.08 -7.46
C PRO A 15 -43.57 -16.61 -6.10
N ARG A 16 -42.96 -17.79 -6.09
CA ARG A 16 -42.35 -18.38 -4.90
C ARG A 16 -41.27 -17.46 -4.41
N ARG A 17 -41.42 -16.92 -3.20
CA ARG A 17 -40.37 -16.19 -2.54
C ARG A 17 -39.21 -17.16 -2.21
N LEU A 18 -38.15 -17.12 -2.99
CA LEU A 18 -36.95 -17.97 -2.85
C LEU A 18 -36.03 -17.52 -1.69
N TYR A 19 -36.54 -16.79 -0.72
CA TYR A 19 -35.77 -16.46 0.49
C TYR A 19 -36.17 -17.44 1.60
N PRO A 20 -35.40 -18.52 1.84
CA PRO A 20 -35.61 -19.33 3.02
C PRO A 20 -35.33 -18.44 4.23
N ASP A 21 -36.22 -18.50 5.24
CA ASP A 21 -35.96 -17.83 6.52
C ASP A 21 -34.60 -18.30 7.07
N PRO A 22 -33.67 -17.38 7.41
CA PRO A 22 -32.38 -17.79 7.87
C PRO A 22 -32.52 -18.60 9.15
N GLY A 23 -32.06 -19.85 9.10
CA GLY A 23 -32.06 -20.75 10.24
C GLY A 23 -31.26 -20.19 11.45
N LEU A 24 -31.46 -20.78 12.63
CA LEU A 24 -30.75 -20.34 13.85
C LEU A 24 -29.22 -20.33 13.66
N THR A 25 -28.66 -21.32 12.96
CA THR A 25 -27.24 -21.40 12.61
C THR A 25 -26.77 -20.25 11.73
N ASP A 26 -27.57 -19.84 10.74
CA ASP A 26 -27.23 -18.71 9.87
C ASP A 26 -27.29 -17.37 10.62
N ARG A 27 -28.29 -17.21 11.50
CA ARG A 27 -28.39 -16.03 12.37
C ARG A 27 -27.23 -15.95 13.36
N ALA A 28 -26.83 -17.07 13.97
CA ALA A 28 -25.69 -17.15 14.87
C ALA A 28 -24.39 -16.83 14.12
N PHE A 29 -24.16 -17.41 12.94
CA PHE A 29 -23.00 -17.15 12.10
C PHE A 29 -22.92 -15.68 11.67
N ARG A 30 -24.02 -15.09 11.21
CA ARG A 30 -24.06 -13.64 10.90
C ARG A 30 -23.83 -12.78 12.13
N GLY A 31 -24.31 -13.21 13.30
CA GLY A 31 -24.06 -12.55 14.59
C GLY A 31 -22.58 -12.53 14.93
N VAL A 32 -21.87 -13.65 14.79
CA VAL A 32 -20.42 -13.77 15.03
C VAL A 32 -19.65 -12.90 14.04
N LEU A 33 -19.99 -12.93 12.74
CA LEU A 33 -19.32 -12.09 11.74
C LEU A 33 -19.51 -10.58 12.02
N ARG A 34 -20.72 -10.16 12.37
CA ARG A 34 -20.99 -8.77 12.74
C ARG A 34 -20.27 -8.36 14.03
N GLY A 35 -20.27 -9.27 15.02
CA GLY A 35 -19.53 -9.08 16.26
C GLY A 35 -18.04 -8.94 16.02
N GLY A 36 -17.45 -9.78 15.18
CA GLY A 36 -16.05 -9.68 14.76
C GLY A 36 -15.72 -8.36 14.07
N GLY A 37 -16.57 -7.92 13.13
CA GLY A 37 -16.42 -6.63 12.47
C GLY A 37 -16.53 -5.44 13.44
N ALA A 38 -17.52 -5.46 14.34
CA ALA A 38 -17.69 -4.45 15.37
C ALA A 38 -16.49 -4.40 16.34
N PHE A 39 -15.95 -5.58 16.70
CA PHE A 39 -14.76 -5.68 17.55
C PHE A 39 -13.52 -5.04 16.93
N VAL A 40 -13.26 -5.29 15.65
CA VAL A 40 -12.15 -4.63 14.93
C VAL A 40 -12.32 -3.11 14.91
N LEU A 41 -13.54 -2.63 14.63
CA LEU A 41 -13.82 -1.18 14.66
C LEU A 41 -13.64 -0.60 16.06
N ALA A 42 -14.05 -1.32 17.12
CA ALA A 42 -13.85 -0.91 18.49
C ALA A 42 -12.36 -0.79 18.84
N ILE A 43 -11.52 -1.75 18.41
CA ILE A 43 -10.06 -1.68 18.59
C ILE A 43 -9.50 -0.44 17.91
N MET A 44 -9.88 -0.18 16.66
CA MET A 44 -9.40 1.02 15.93
C MET A 44 -9.78 2.32 16.64
N LEU A 45 -11.01 2.42 17.15
CA LEU A 45 -11.47 3.58 17.91
C LEU A 45 -10.73 3.72 19.24
N LEU A 46 -10.48 2.62 19.93
CA LEU A 46 -9.73 2.61 21.20
C LEU A 46 -8.29 3.05 20.99
N VAL A 47 -7.61 2.55 19.93
CA VAL A 47 -6.24 2.95 19.59
C VAL A 47 -6.19 4.43 19.23
N GLY A 48 -7.08 4.90 18.36
CA GLY A 48 -7.16 6.32 18.00
C GLY A 48 -7.48 7.22 19.18
N GLY A 49 -8.42 6.81 20.04
CA GLY A 49 -8.77 7.52 21.29
C GLY A 49 -7.61 7.56 22.29
N PHE A 50 -6.92 6.44 22.49
CA PHE A 50 -5.73 6.36 23.35
C PHE A 50 -4.61 7.27 22.83
N LEU A 51 -4.30 7.20 21.52
CA LEU A 51 -3.28 8.08 20.92
C LEU A 51 -3.68 9.55 21.09
N THR A 52 -4.95 9.90 20.84
CA THR A 52 -5.44 11.27 21.01
C THR A 52 -5.29 11.76 22.45
N TYR A 53 -5.66 10.91 23.41
CA TYR A 53 -5.52 11.22 24.85
C TYR A 53 -4.05 11.48 25.22
N ARG A 54 -3.14 10.61 24.79
CA ARG A 54 -1.70 10.73 25.08
C ARG A 54 -1.03 11.88 24.31
N ALA A 55 -1.52 12.20 23.13
CA ALA A 55 -1.04 13.30 22.28
C ALA A 55 -1.54 14.68 22.72
N TRP A 56 -2.54 14.75 23.58
CA TRP A 56 -3.23 16.01 23.91
C TRP A 56 -2.30 17.11 24.40
N GLN A 57 -1.35 16.77 25.28
CA GLN A 57 -0.39 17.72 25.82
C GLN A 57 0.46 18.36 24.72
N ALA A 58 1.04 17.56 23.82
CA ALA A 58 1.86 18.03 22.73
C ALA A 58 1.04 18.85 21.71
N LEU A 59 -0.16 18.38 21.36
CA LEU A 59 -1.04 19.07 20.41
C LEU A 59 -1.56 20.41 20.96
N SER A 60 -1.76 20.52 22.27
CA SER A 60 -2.17 21.80 22.90
C SER A 60 -1.07 22.87 22.84
N VAL A 61 0.20 22.45 22.88
CA VAL A 61 1.36 23.35 22.76
C VAL A 61 1.64 23.69 21.30
N ALA A 62 1.83 22.68 20.43
CA ALA A 62 2.23 22.89 19.06
C ALA A 62 1.08 23.35 18.12
N LYS A 63 -0.18 23.02 18.46
CA LYS A 63 -1.37 23.34 17.65
C LYS A 63 -1.19 22.98 16.17
N TRP A 64 -1.48 23.89 15.25
CA TRP A 64 -1.27 23.70 13.81
C TRP A 64 0.22 23.62 13.42
N GLY A 65 1.11 24.21 14.22
CA GLY A 65 2.56 24.12 14.04
C GLY A 65 3.05 22.66 14.05
N PHE A 66 2.35 21.75 14.71
CA PHE A 66 2.72 20.35 14.74
C PHE A 66 2.86 19.71 13.34
N ILE A 67 2.02 20.11 12.38
CA ILE A 67 2.05 19.56 11.02
C ILE A 67 2.98 20.36 10.09
N THR A 68 3.27 21.63 10.42
CA THR A 68 3.99 22.55 9.52
C THR A 68 5.43 22.82 9.93
N THR A 69 5.79 22.55 11.19
CA THR A 69 7.15 22.77 11.70
C THR A 69 8.06 21.58 11.36
N GLU A 70 9.28 21.85 10.97
CA GLU A 70 10.28 20.84 10.62
C GLU A 70 11.13 20.39 11.81
N THR A 71 11.38 21.29 12.78
CA THR A 71 12.25 21.04 13.93
C THR A 71 11.65 20.04 14.92
N TRP A 72 12.50 19.27 15.59
CA TRP A 72 12.10 18.31 16.61
C TRP A 72 12.80 18.60 17.94
N GLU A 73 12.27 19.55 18.70
CA GLU A 73 12.71 19.93 20.05
C GLU A 73 11.50 20.00 21.00
N PRO A 74 10.93 18.84 21.42
CA PRO A 74 9.74 18.83 22.26
C PRO A 74 9.90 19.56 23.59
N ASP A 75 11.05 19.40 24.24
CA ASP A 75 11.34 20.02 25.53
C ASP A 75 11.51 21.56 25.42
N GLY A 76 11.92 22.06 24.25
CA GLY A 76 12.00 23.47 23.93
C GLY A 76 10.68 24.07 23.43
N GLY A 77 9.62 23.27 23.34
CA GLY A 77 8.31 23.70 22.85
C GLY A 77 8.24 23.99 21.35
N ARG A 78 9.31 23.70 20.59
CA ARG A 78 9.37 23.84 19.13
C ARG A 78 9.53 22.48 18.48
N PHE A 79 8.42 21.88 18.05
CA PHE A 79 8.44 20.57 17.42
C PHE A 79 7.30 20.41 16.44
N GLY A 80 7.57 19.66 15.38
CA GLY A 80 6.61 19.31 14.34
C GLY A 80 7.05 18.11 13.56
N ILE A 81 6.18 17.62 12.69
CA ILE A 81 6.38 16.39 11.91
C ILE A 81 6.37 16.65 10.39
N ALA A 82 6.44 17.91 9.94
CA ALA A 82 6.39 18.26 8.52
C ALA A 82 7.41 17.45 7.69
N ALA A 83 8.68 17.49 8.10
CA ALA A 83 9.76 16.79 7.40
C ALA A 83 9.54 15.26 7.34
N VAL A 84 9.20 14.64 8.47
CA VAL A 84 8.99 13.18 8.55
C VAL A 84 7.70 12.71 7.87
N LEU A 85 6.67 13.56 7.80
CA LEU A 85 5.45 13.27 7.02
C LEU A 85 5.76 13.26 5.52
N VAL A 86 6.44 14.28 5.03
CA VAL A 86 6.86 14.36 3.62
C VAL A 86 7.76 13.18 3.28
N GLY A 87 8.75 12.88 4.11
CA GLY A 87 9.63 11.71 3.91
C GLY A 87 8.85 10.39 3.87
N THR A 88 7.88 10.19 4.77
CA THR A 88 7.01 8.99 4.78
C THR A 88 6.26 8.85 3.46
N ILE A 89 5.66 9.93 2.97
CA ILE A 89 4.90 9.94 1.71
C ILE A 89 5.82 9.66 0.53
N LEU A 90 6.98 10.31 0.46
CA LEU A 90 7.94 10.13 -0.64
C LEU A 90 8.49 8.71 -0.68
N ILE A 91 8.88 8.13 0.47
CA ILE A 91 9.36 6.73 0.56
C ILE A 91 8.26 5.78 0.07
N ALA A 92 7.03 5.93 0.54
CA ALA A 92 5.91 5.10 0.14
C ALA A 92 5.59 5.25 -1.35
N LEU A 93 5.67 6.47 -1.89
CA LEU A 93 5.41 6.75 -3.30
C LEU A 93 6.48 6.08 -4.19
N VAL A 94 7.76 6.23 -3.86
CA VAL A 94 8.84 5.54 -4.56
C VAL A 94 8.63 4.02 -4.47
N ALA A 95 8.30 3.49 -3.28
CA ALA A 95 8.06 2.07 -3.10
C ALA A 95 6.94 1.55 -4.04
N ILE A 96 5.83 2.24 -4.14
CA ILE A 96 4.70 1.82 -4.98
C ILE A 96 5.01 1.96 -6.47
N VAL A 97 5.72 3.01 -6.88
CA VAL A 97 6.13 3.20 -8.30
C VAL A 97 6.95 2.02 -8.80
N PHE A 98 7.79 1.41 -7.98
CA PHE A 98 8.56 0.22 -8.35
C PHE A 98 7.82 -1.08 -8.06
N ALA A 99 7.14 -1.19 -6.92
CA ALA A 99 6.47 -2.42 -6.50
C ALA A 99 5.32 -2.83 -7.43
N VAL A 100 4.49 -1.87 -7.87
CA VAL A 100 3.29 -2.18 -8.66
C VAL A 100 3.63 -2.78 -10.04
N PRO A 101 4.52 -2.18 -10.85
CA PRO A 101 4.90 -2.79 -12.13
C PRO A 101 5.54 -4.18 -11.96
N MET A 102 6.42 -4.35 -10.97
CA MET A 102 7.05 -5.64 -10.67
C MET A 102 6.01 -6.69 -10.26
N ALA A 103 5.11 -6.33 -9.36
CA ALA A 103 4.05 -7.21 -8.88
C ALA A 103 3.07 -7.59 -9.99
N LEU A 104 2.64 -6.63 -10.82
CA LEU A 104 1.77 -6.88 -11.96
C LEU A 104 2.41 -7.80 -12.98
N GLY A 105 3.67 -7.54 -13.34
CA GLY A 105 4.42 -8.37 -14.27
C GLY A 105 4.56 -9.81 -13.75
N ALA A 106 4.92 -9.98 -12.48
CA ALA A 106 5.03 -11.29 -11.85
C ALA A 106 3.67 -12.00 -11.75
N ALA A 107 2.61 -11.28 -11.33
CA ALA A 107 1.27 -11.85 -11.24
C ALA A 107 0.74 -12.30 -12.59
N LEU A 108 0.88 -11.50 -13.64
CA LEU A 108 0.48 -11.87 -15.01
C LEU A 108 1.30 -13.05 -15.53
N TYR A 109 2.60 -13.06 -15.27
CA TYR A 109 3.43 -14.19 -15.69
C TYR A 109 2.98 -15.49 -15.01
N ILE A 110 2.78 -15.47 -13.70
CA ILE A 110 2.39 -16.66 -12.93
C ILE A 110 0.99 -17.14 -13.31
N SER A 111 0.02 -16.21 -13.47
CA SER A 111 -1.36 -16.59 -13.78
C SER A 111 -1.56 -17.04 -15.22
N GLU A 112 -0.93 -16.34 -16.18
CA GLU A 112 -1.25 -16.53 -17.59
C GLU A 112 -0.17 -17.22 -18.41
N TYR A 113 1.11 -17.11 -18.06
CA TYR A 113 2.23 -17.59 -18.88
C TYR A 113 2.95 -18.79 -18.29
N ALA A 114 3.05 -18.90 -16.98
CA ALA A 114 3.83 -19.93 -16.33
C ALA A 114 3.30 -21.34 -16.64
N PRO A 115 4.16 -22.28 -17.13
CA PRO A 115 3.76 -23.66 -17.31
C PRO A 115 3.41 -24.31 -15.97
N PRO A 116 2.48 -25.30 -15.96
CA PRO A 116 2.01 -25.93 -14.72
C PRO A 116 3.12 -26.48 -13.82
N THR A 117 4.22 -26.93 -14.44
CA THR A 117 5.38 -27.53 -13.74
C THR A 117 6.11 -26.55 -12.82
N ILE A 118 6.21 -25.28 -13.19
CA ILE A 118 6.94 -24.28 -12.41
C ILE A 118 6.02 -23.27 -11.68
N ARG A 119 4.73 -23.24 -12.05
CA ARG A 119 3.76 -22.28 -11.48
C ARG A 119 3.74 -22.34 -9.96
N GLN A 120 3.63 -23.56 -9.40
CA GLN A 120 3.57 -23.74 -7.95
C GLN A 120 4.86 -23.29 -7.25
N THR A 121 6.00 -23.56 -7.86
CA THR A 121 7.31 -23.11 -7.34
C THR A 121 7.40 -21.60 -7.31
N LEU A 122 6.96 -20.91 -8.39
CA LEU A 122 6.95 -19.45 -8.44
C LEU A 122 6.03 -18.85 -7.38
N ILE A 123 4.85 -19.44 -7.16
CA ILE A 123 3.93 -19.04 -6.08
C ILE A 123 4.63 -19.16 -4.74
N SER A 124 5.24 -20.31 -4.45
CA SER A 124 5.93 -20.56 -3.19
C SER A 124 7.10 -19.59 -2.96
N VAL A 125 7.84 -19.23 -4.03
CA VAL A 125 8.94 -18.24 -3.94
C VAL A 125 8.38 -16.85 -3.58
N VAL A 126 7.31 -16.40 -4.23
CA VAL A 126 6.68 -15.10 -3.93
C VAL A 126 6.15 -15.07 -2.49
N ASP A 127 5.49 -16.15 -2.05
CA ASP A 127 4.96 -16.25 -0.70
C ASP A 127 6.09 -16.31 0.35
N LEU A 128 7.20 -16.97 0.05
CA LEU A 128 8.41 -16.99 0.89
C LEU A 128 9.02 -15.58 1.01
N MET A 129 9.13 -14.84 -0.10
CA MET A 129 9.61 -13.45 -0.08
C MET A 129 8.73 -12.56 0.79
N ALA A 130 7.40 -12.74 0.76
CA ALA A 130 6.47 -11.99 1.61
C ALA A 130 6.65 -12.30 3.10
N ALA A 131 7.14 -13.49 3.45
CA ALA A 131 7.35 -13.92 4.82
C ALA A 131 8.70 -13.47 5.41
N VAL A 132 9.63 -12.96 4.60
CA VAL A 132 10.95 -12.48 5.08
C VAL A 132 10.76 -11.29 6.02
N PRO A 133 11.38 -11.29 7.23
CA PRO A 133 11.32 -10.16 8.15
C PRO A 133 11.88 -8.86 7.53
N SER A 134 11.24 -7.73 7.79
CA SER A 134 11.65 -6.42 7.24
C SER A 134 13.08 -6.01 7.65
N VAL A 135 13.52 -6.43 8.82
CA VAL A 135 14.91 -6.24 9.29
C VAL A 135 15.93 -6.82 8.31
N VAL A 136 15.65 -7.99 7.72
CA VAL A 136 16.56 -8.64 6.75
C VAL A 136 16.66 -7.80 5.49
N TYR A 137 15.54 -7.29 4.98
CA TYR A 137 15.54 -6.35 3.86
C TYR A 137 16.30 -5.06 4.19
N GLY A 138 16.13 -4.54 5.40
CA GLY A 138 16.84 -3.33 5.86
C GLY A 138 18.35 -3.52 5.92
N LEU A 139 18.83 -4.61 6.53
CA LEU A 139 20.26 -4.94 6.62
C LEU A 139 20.86 -5.21 5.23
N TRP A 140 20.16 -5.99 4.39
CA TRP A 140 20.58 -6.22 3.02
C TRP A 140 20.62 -4.91 2.22
N GLY A 141 19.62 -4.04 2.43
CA GLY A 141 19.54 -2.71 1.83
C GLY A 141 20.70 -1.84 2.20
N LEU A 142 21.06 -1.78 3.48
CA LEU A 142 22.15 -0.98 4.00
C LEU A 142 23.54 -1.48 3.54
N PHE A 143 23.81 -2.79 3.73
CA PHE A 143 25.17 -3.31 3.54
C PHE A 143 25.49 -3.71 2.11
N PHE A 144 24.49 -4.09 1.32
CA PHE A 144 24.69 -4.57 -0.03
C PHE A 144 24.06 -3.65 -1.08
N PHE A 145 22.75 -3.44 -1.00
CA PHE A 145 21.98 -2.80 -2.06
C PHE A 145 22.36 -1.34 -2.27
N GLN A 146 22.54 -0.58 -1.17
CA GLN A 146 22.88 0.83 -1.21
C GLN A 146 24.15 1.10 -2.05
N GLY A 147 25.20 0.30 -1.88
CA GLY A 147 26.45 0.47 -2.62
C GLY A 147 26.29 0.36 -4.15
N HIS A 148 25.38 -0.48 -4.60
CA HIS A 148 25.08 -0.67 -6.03
C HIS A 148 24.15 0.42 -6.57
N VAL A 149 23.17 0.85 -5.80
CA VAL A 149 22.16 1.82 -6.21
C VAL A 149 22.71 3.25 -6.23
N VAL A 150 23.74 3.57 -5.45
CA VAL A 150 24.42 4.89 -5.49
C VAL A 150 24.87 5.23 -6.92
N THR A 151 25.41 4.27 -7.67
CA THR A 151 25.81 4.50 -9.08
C THR A 151 24.61 4.83 -9.95
N LEU A 152 23.49 4.14 -9.77
CA LEU A 152 22.23 4.41 -10.47
C LEU A 152 21.67 5.79 -10.09
N SER A 153 21.68 6.14 -8.81
CA SER A 153 21.24 7.45 -8.32
C SER A 153 22.05 8.59 -8.92
N ARG A 154 23.38 8.43 -8.97
CA ARG A 154 24.26 9.39 -9.64
C ARG A 154 23.95 9.50 -11.13
N TRP A 155 23.74 8.38 -11.84
CA TRP A 155 23.36 8.37 -13.24
C TRP A 155 22.03 9.11 -13.48
N ILE A 156 21.00 8.83 -12.68
CA ILE A 156 19.70 9.51 -12.77
C ILE A 156 19.88 11.01 -12.54
N SER A 157 20.59 11.43 -11.51
CA SER A 157 20.84 12.84 -11.23
C SER A 157 21.60 13.54 -12.35
N THR A 158 22.58 12.86 -12.98
CA THR A 158 23.37 13.41 -14.08
C THR A 158 22.53 13.71 -15.34
N TYR A 159 21.62 12.81 -15.70
CA TYR A 159 20.85 12.91 -16.95
C TYR A 159 19.45 13.50 -16.75
N PHE A 160 18.88 13.34 -15.58
CA PHE A 160 17.52 13.78 -15.25
C PHE A 160 17.48 14.83 -14.12
N GLY A 161 18.61 15.38 -13.71
CA GLY A 161 18.72 16.41 -12.67
C GLY A 161 18.02 17.74 -13.00
N TRP A 162 17.58 17.93 -14.26
CA TRP A 162 16.69 19.03 -14.66
C TRP A 162 15.27 18.91 -14.10
N ILE A 163 14.88 17.73 -13.62
CA ILE A 163 13.61 17.48 -12.94
C ILE A 163 13.88 17.72 -11.44
N PRO A 164 13.16 18.65 -10.76
CA PRO A 164 13.47 19.04 -9.38
C PRO A 164 13.55 17.88 -8.38
N ILE A 165 12.75 16.81 -8.59
CA ILE A 165 12.76 15.64 -7.70
C ILE A 165 14.05 14.80 -7.78
N PHE A 166 14.82 14.91 -8.88
CA PHE A 166 16.09 14.21 -9.13
C PHE A 166 17.31 15.11 -9.03
N GLU A 167 17.11 16.38 -8.75
CA GLU A 167 18.16 17.34 -8.43
C GLU A 167 18.88 16.94 -7.13
N VAL A 168 20.12 17.33 -7.00
CA VAL A 168 20.94 17.11 -5.81
C VAL A 168 21.67 18.39 -5.49
N ASP A 169 21.38 18.97 -4.34
CA ASP A 169 21.99 20.22 -3.89
C ASP A 169 23.45 20.02 -3.41
N GLY A 170 24.30 20.99 -3.72
CA GLY A 170 25.66 21.07 -3.19
C GLY A 170 26.66 20.07 -3.74
N ALA A 171 26.31 19.28 -4.76
CA ALA A 171 27.24 18.40 -5.43
C ALA A 171 26.96 18.35 -6.95
N ASP A 172 28.00 18.48 -7.77
CA ASP A 172 27.88 18.18 -9.20
C ASP A 172 27.95 16.66 -9.40
N PRO A 173 26.88 16.01 -9.88
CA PRO A 173 26.90 14.56 -10.15
C PRO A 173 27.95 14.11 -11.15
N ARG A 174 28.46 15.04 -11.99
CA ARG A 174 29.48 14.80 -13.01
C ARG A 174 30.89 14.89 -12.46
N ASP A 175 31.08 15.53 -11.29
CA ASP A 175 32.40 15.65 -10.67
C ASP A 175 32.83 14.26 -10.15
N PRO A 176 33.96 13.70 -10.63
CA PRO A 176 34.52 12.46 -10.09
C PRO A 176 34.85 12.52 -8.60
N LEU A 177 35.10 13.72 -8.08
CA LEU A 177 35.43 13.96 -6.66
C LEU A 177 34.19 14.15 -5.79
N ALA A 178 32.98 14.25 -6.40
CA ALA A 178 31.75 14.31 -5.62
C ALA A 178 31.59 13.06 -4.77
N THR A 179 31.41 13.28 -3.47
CA THR A 179 31.32 12.18 -2.50
C THR A 179 30.08 11.30 -2.77
N ALA A 180 30.29 9.99 -2.80
CA ALA A 180 29.21 9.04 -2.96
C ALA A 180 28.17 9.13 -1.81
N THR A 181 28.57 9.69 -0.65
CA THR A 181 27.75 9.87 0.55
C THR A 181 26.51 10.74 0.33
N VAL A 182 26.53 11.64 -0.65
CA VAL A 182 25.38 12.49 -1.00
C VAL A 182 24.20 11.64 -1.49
N PHE A 183 24.48 10.51 -2.15
CA PHE A 183 23.49 9.62 -2.71
C PHE A 183 23.13 8.43 -1.80
N THR A 184 23.80 8.30 -0.65
CA THR A 184 23.48 7.24 0.32
C THR A 184 22.31 7.63 1.22
N SER A 185 21.72 6.66 1.89
CA SER A 185 20.65 6.90 2.90
C SER A 185 19.52 7.83 2.40
N SER A 186 19.20 7.71 1.10
CA SER A 186 18.22 8.56 0.41
C SER A 186 16.82 7.94 0.43
N THR A 187 15.82 8.79 0.19
CA THR A 187 14.43 8.39 -0.02
C THR A 187 14.30 7.33 -1.11
N PHE A 188 15.08 7.46 -2.19
CA PHE A 188 15.07 6.54 -3.32
C PHE A 188 15.54 5.14 -2.93
N ILE A 189 16.65 5.01 -2.21
CA ILE A 189 17.18 3.73 -1.75
C ILE A 189 16.19 3.07 -0.77
N ALA A 190 15.71 3.82 0.21
CA ALA A 190 14.74 3.33 1.18
C ALA A 190 13.46 2.84 0.47
N GLY A 191 12.92 3.65 -0.46
CA GLY A 191 11.73 3.30 -1.24
C GLY A 191 11.94 2.06 -2.12
N MET A 192 13.11 1.91 -2.75
CA MET A 192 13.41 0.70 -3.53
C MET A 192 13.47 -0.56 -2.66
N VAL A 193 14.09 -0.51 -1.49
CA VAL A 193 14.12 -1.65 -0.56
C VAL A 193 12.72 -1.99 -0.08
N VAL A 194 11.93 -0.99 0.29
CA VAL A 194 10.51 -1.18 0.66
C VAL A 194 9.70 -1.76 -0.52
N SER A 195 10.00 -1.37 -1.76
CA SER A 195 9.32 -1.91 -2.94
C SER A 195 9.50 -3.42 -3.09
N LEU A 196 10.72 -3.93 -2.86
CA LEU A 196 11.01 -5.36 -2.91
C LEU A 196 10.27 -6.17 -1.84
N MET A 197 10.01 -5.55 -0.69
CA MET A 197 9.26 -6.16 0.40
C MET A 197 7.74 -6.14 0.15
N VAL A 198 7.24 -5.09 -0.51
CA VAL A 198 5.81 -4.89 -0.76
C VAL A 198 5.34 -5.59 -2.04
N ALA A 199 6.19 -5.69 -3.06
CA ALA A 199 5.86 -6.30 -4.35
C ALA A 199 5.34 -7.74 -4.25
N PRO A 200 5.89 -8.65 -3.42
CA PRO A 200 5.34 -10.00 -3.26
C PRO A 200 3.90 -10.00 -2.73
N ILE A 201 3.57 -9.11 -1.80
CA ILE A 201 2.23 -9.00 -1.22
C ILE A 201 1.22 -8.55 -2.27
N ILE A 202 1.57 -7.51 -3.04
CA ILE A 202 0.75 -7.04 -4.16
C ILE A 202 0.58 -8.15 -5.18
N CYS A 203 1.68 -8.84 -5.54
CA CYS A 203 1.68 -9.94 -6.50
C CYS A 203 0.73 -11.06 -6.09
N SER A 204 0.75 -11.49 -4.83
CA SER A 204 -0.13 -12.56 -4.32
C SER A 204 -1.60 -12.20 -4.45
N VAL A 205 -1.99 -10.97 -4.08
CA VAL A 205 -3.38 -10.50 -4.19
C VAL A 205 -3.81 -10.39 -5.65
N VAL A 206 -2.99 -9.77 -6.48
CA VAL A 206 -3.31 -9.52 -7.90
C VAL A 206 -3.39 -10.83 -8.67
N ARG A 207 -2.45 -11.76 -8.45
CA ARG A 207 -2.44 -13.10 -9.05
C ARG A 207 -3.71 -13.87 -8.72
N GLU A 208 -4.13 -13.83 -7.45
CA GLU A 208 -5.36 -14.52 -7.02
C GLU A 208 -6.58 -14.00 -7.77
N VAL A 209 -6.70 -12.68 -7.91
CA VAL A 209 -7.82 -12.08 -8.66
C VAL A 209 -7.74 -12.41 -10.15
N PHE A 210 -6.56 -12.37 -10.77
CA PHE A 210 -6.41 -12.74 -12.18
C PHE A 210 -6.77 -14.19 -12.45
N SER A 211 -6.47 -15.10 -11.52
CA SER A 211 -6.82 -16.52 -11.66
C SER A 211 -8.35 -16.77 -11.66
N GLN A 212 -9.13 -15.87 -11.09
CA GLN A 212 -10.60 -15.95 -11.01
C GLN A 212 -11.31 -15.40 -12.25
N ALA A 213 -10.59 -14.85 -13.25
CA ALA A 213 -11.22 -14.36 -14.48
C ALA A 213 -11.95 -15.51 -15.20
N PRO A 214 -13.24 -15.31 -15.62
CA PRO A 214 -14.10 -16.36 -16.13
C PRO A 214 -13.52 -17.07 -17.36
N VAL A 215 -13.52 -18.42 -17.34
CA VAL A 215 -12.97 -19.24 -18.43
C VAL A 215 -13.73 -19.00 -19.72
N GLY A 216 -15.07 -18.88 -19.68
CA GLY A 216 -15.89 -18.63 -20.85
C GLY A 216 -15.58 -17.31 -21.57
N GLU A 217 -15.24 -16.23 -20.82
CA GLU A 217 -14.83 -14.96 -21.41
C GLU A 217 -13.45 -15.07 -22.06
N ARG A 218 -12.52 -15.84 -21.46
CA ARG A 218 -11.19 -16.12 -22.02
C ARG A 218 -11.30 -16.91 -23.33
N GLU A 219 -12.12 -17.97 -23.36
CA GLU A 219 -12.40 -18.78 -24.55
C GLU A 219 -13.11 -17.96 -25.63
N GLY A 220 -14.07 -17.10 -25.25
CA GLY A 220 -14.73 -16.18 -26.15
C GLY A 220 -13.75 -15.20 -26.84
N ALA A 221 -12.79 -14.66 -26.09
CA ALA A 221 -11.76 -13.80 -26.66
C ALA A 221 -10.88 -14.55 -27.69
N TYR A 222 -10.51 -15.80 -27.40
CA TYR A 222 -9.77 -16.64 -28.37
C TYR A 222 -10.62 -17.01 -29.59
N ALA A 223 -11.93 -17.29 -29.42
CA ALA A 223 -12.83 -17.59 -30.52
C ALA A 223 -13.00 -16.39 -31.48
N LEU A 224 -12.87 -15.17 -30.96
CA LEU A 224 -12.85 -13.92 -31.75
C LEU A 224 -11.48 -13.61 -32.37
N GLY A 225 -10.51 -14.53 -32.28
CA GLY A 225 -9.19 -14.40 -32.89
C GLY A 225 -8.16 -13.64 -32.05
N ALA A 226 -8.42 -13.36 -30.78
CA ALA A 226 -7.44 -12.74 -29.91
C ALA A 226 -6.25 -13.67 -29.66
N ASN A 227 -5.03 -13.12 -29.68
CA ASN A 227 -3.87 -13.81 -29.13
C ASN A 227 -3.87 -13.73 -27.59
N ARG A 228 -2.90 -14.39 -26.92
CA ARG A 228 -2.83 -14.39 -25.44
C ARG A 228 -2.78 -13.00 -24.84
N TRP A 229 -2.01 -12.08 -25.42
CA TRP A 229 -1.96 -10.69 -24.95
C TRP A 229 -3.29 -9.94 -25.17
N GLY A 230 -3.95 -10.17 -26.30
CA GLY A 230 -5.28 -9.64 -26.59
C GLY A 230 -6.30 -10.08 -25.55
N MET A 231 -6.34 -11.38 -25.22
CA MET A 231 -7.20 -11.93 -24.16
C MET A 231 -6.88 -11.32 -22.78
N ILE A 232 -5.59 -11.22 -22.41
CA ILE A 232 -5.19 -10.58 -21.15
C ILE A 232 -5.70 -9.14 -21.08
N ARG A 233 -5.51 -8.37 -22.15
CA ARG A 233 -5.90 -6.96 -22.19
C ARG A 233 -7.42 -6.76 -22.19
N SER A 234 -8.17 -7.63 -22.86
CA SER A 234 -9.63 -7.49 -23.00
C SER A 234 -10.43 -8.16 -21.89
N VAL A 235 -9.88 -9.18 -21.21
CA VAL A 235 -10.61 -9.95 -20.19
C VAL A 235 -9.92 -9.85 -18.82
N VAL A 236 -8.65 -10.31 -18.70
CA VAL A 236 -8.00 -10.47 -17.40
C VAL A 236 -7.74 -9.14 -16.71
N LEU A 237 -7.17 -8.14 -17.41
CA LEU A 237 -6.87 -6.84 -16.83
C LEU A 237 -8.13 -6.04 -16.44
N PRO A 238 -9.19 -5.96 -17.27
CA PRO A 238 -10.43 -5.30 -16.88
C PRO A 238 -11.11 -5.99 -15.69
N PHE A 239 -11.20 -7.33 -15.72
CA PHE A 239 -11.74 -8.11 -14.60
C PHE A 239 -10.94 -7.88 -13.31
N GLY A 240 -9.61 -7.93 -13.40
CA GLY A 240 -8.69 -7.81 -12.27
C GLY A 240 -8.47 -6.39 -11.75
N LYS A 241 -9.01 -5.35 -12.38
CA LYS A 241 -8.76 -3.94 -12.03
C LYS A 241 -9.01 -3.64 -10.55
N GLY A 242 -10.10 -4.15 -9.99
CA GLY A 242 -10.41 -3.99 -8.57
C GLY A 242 -9.38 -4.66 -7.66
N GLY A 243 -8.87 -5.83 -8.05
CA GLY A 243 -7.82 -6.56 -7.33
C GLY A 243 -6.46 -5.87 -7.41
N VAL A 244 -6.12 -5.30 -8.56
CA VAL A 244 -4.88 -4.49 -8.73
C VAL A 244 -4.91 -3.29 -7.80
N ILE A 245 -6.02 -2.54 -7.78
CA ILE A 245 -6.16 -1.40 -6.87
C ILE A 245 -6.10 -1.86 -5.42
N GLY A 246 -6.84 -2.92 -5.04
CA GLY A 246 -6.86 -3.46 -3.67
C GLY A 246 -5.48 -3.94 -3.22
N GLY A 247 -4.76 -4.70 -4.05
CA GLY A 247 -3.40 -5.14 -3.78
C GLY A 247 -2.42 -3.98 -3.63
N THR A 248 -2.52 -2.97 -4.52
CA THR A 248 -1.70 -1.75 -4.42
C THR A 248 -1.93 -1.00 -3.12
N MET A 249 -3.19 -0.91 -2.66
CA MET A 249 -3.53 -0.23 -1.41
C MET A 249 -3.05 -0.98 -0.18
N LEU A 250 -3.13 -2.32 -0.20
CA LEU A 250 -2.55 -3.14 0.85
C LEU A 250 -1.02 -2.92 0.93
N GLY A 251 -0.36 -2.89 -0.22
CA GLY A 251 1.06 -2.58 -0.33
C GLY A 251 1.40 -1.17 0.16
N LEU A 252 0.61 -0.17 -0.22
CA LEU A 252 0.80 1.22 0.22
C LEU A 252 0.64 1.36 1.73
N GLY A 253 -0.39 0.74 2.32
CA GLY A 253 -0.57 0.75 3.77
C GLY A 253 0.63 0.17 4.52
N ARG A 254 1.22 -0.92 3.99
CA ARG A 254 2.46 -1.49 4.53
C ARG A 254 3.66 -0.56 4.34
N ALA A 255 3.83 0.05 3.18
CA ALA A 255 4.93 0.97 2.90
C ALA A 255 4.92 2.21 3.81
N LEU A 256 3.74 2.78 4.06
CA LEU A 256 3.57 3.92 4.98
C LEU A 256 3.91 3.59 6.43
N GLY A 257 3.66 2.35 6.86
CA GLY A 257 3.93 1.88 8.22
C GLY A 257 5.31 1.23 8.41
N GLU A 258 6.14 1.13 7.35
CA GLU A 258 7.43 0.44 7.47
C GLU A 258 8.37 1.22 8.38
N THR A 259 8.88 0.52 9.37
CA THR A 259 9.69 1.12 10.45
C THR A 259 11.14 0.71 10.34
N ILE A 260 11.42 -0.59 10.50
CA ILE A 260 12.79 -1.08 10.75
C ILE A 260 13.64 -1.04 9.48
N ALA A 261 13.09 -1.45 8.32
CA ALA A 261 13.86 -1.40 7.08
C ALA A 261 14.23 0.04 6.71
N VAL A 262 13.29 0.98 6.88
CA VAL A 262 13.53 2.40 6.64
C VAL A 262 14.54 2.96 7.65
N TYR A 263 14.33 2.70 8.95
CA TYR A 263 15.22 3.15 10.02
C TYR A 263 16.69 2.74 9.80
N LEU A 264 16.94 1.53 9.32
CA LEU A 264 18.31 1.04 9.08
C LEU A 264 19.00 1.71 7.89
N ILE A 265 18.23 2.17 6.90
CA ILE A 265 18.77 2.70 5.64
C ILE A 265 18.96 4.22 5.71
N ILE A 266 17.98 4.93 6.29
CA ILE A 266 17.94 6.39 6.25
C ILE A 266 18.90 7.04 7.26
N SER A 267 19.31 8.27 6.95
CA SER A 267 19.98 9.19 7.86
C SER A 267 18.98 10.25 8.31
N PRO A 268 18.43 10.18 9.53
CA PRO A 268 17.31 11.03 9.93
C PRO A 268 17.74 12.49 10.04
N VAL A 269 17.10 13.33 9.23
CA VAL A 269 17.23 14.79 9.26
C VAL A 269 15.84 15.41 9.35
N PHE A 270 15.71 16.47 10.14
CA PHE A 270 14.43 17.18 10.35
C PHE A 270 14.35 18.42 9.44
N VAL A 271 14.52 18.20 8.14
CA VAL A 271 14.34 19.20 7.09
C VAL A 271 13.52 18.54 5.98
N ILE A 272 12.61 19.28 5.37
CA ILE A 272 11.87 18.78 4.21
C ILE A 272 12.86 18.62 3.06
N GLN A 273 13.10 17.35 2.65
CA GLN A 273 13.97 17.01 1.53
C GLN A 273 13.14 16.53 0.35
N PRO A 274 12.86 17.39 -0.64
CA PRO A 274 12.09 17.00 -1.81
C PRO A 274 12.90 16.18 -2.83
N HIS A 275 14.25 16.25 -2.75
CA HIS A 275 15.16 15.59 -3.67
C HIS A 275 15.36 14.13 -3.25
N ILE A 276 14.66 13.22 -3.91
CA ILE A 276 14.58 11.81 -3.49
C ILE A 276 15.91 11.05 -3.62
N LEU A 277 16.86 11.54 -4.45
CA LEU A 277 18.18 10.94 -4.64
C LEU A 277 19.20 11.38 -3.60
N GLN A 278 18.93 12.48 -2.90
CA GLN A 278 19.81 13.07 -1.92
C GLN A 278 19.61 12.43 -0.54
N ASN A 279 20.68 12.36 0.25
CA ASN A 279 20.62 11.89 1.63
C ASN A 279 19.82 12.86 2.52
N GLY A 280 19.45 12.41 3.71
CA GLY A 280 18.78 13.26 4.69
C GLY A 280 17.26 13.21 4.59
N THR A 281 16.68 12.04 4.79
CA THR A 281 15.24 11.84 4.92
C THR A 281 14.92 11.15 6.24
N SER A 282 13.65 11.20 6.63
CA SER A 282 13.14 10.48 7.80
C SER A 282 11.69 10.08 7.58
N SER A 283 11.20 9.07 8.32
CA SER A 283 9.78 8.72 8.33
C SER A 283 9.23 8.84 9.74
N VAL A 284 7.89 8.99 9.84
CA VAL A 284 7.20 9.08 11.13
C VAL A 284 7.46 7.83 11.97
N SER A 285 7.38 6.65 11.38
CA SER A 285 7.61 5.38 12.08
C SER A 285 9.06 5.23 12.54
N SER A 286 10.05 5.66 11.73
CA SER A 286 11.46 5.64 12.12
C SER A 286 11.78 6.68 13.20
N LEU A 287 11.15 7.86 13.16
CA LEU A 287 11.26 8.87 14.22
C LEU A 287 10.79 8.29 15.57
N ILE A 288 9.63 7.63 15.59
CA ILE A 288 9.12 7.02 16.82
C ILE A 288 10.11 5.96 17.33
N ALA A 289 10.58 5.07 16.46
CA ALA A 289 11.52 4.02 16.84
C ALA A 289 12.84 4.58 17.39
N LEU A 290 13.37 5.66 16.80
CA LEU A 290 14.62 6.29 17.19
C LEU A 290 14.52 7.00 18.55
N ARG A 291 13.42 7.72 18.78
CA ARG A 291 13.30 8.64 19.93
C ARG A 291 12.55 8.06 21.12
N TYR A 292 11.88 6.92 20.96
CA TYR A 292 11.03 6.34 22.01
C TYR A 292 11.79 6.07 23.33
N GLY A 293 13.02 5.53 23.24
CA GLY A 293 13.80 5.15 24.41
C GLY A 293 14.40 6.33 25.19
N GLU A 294 14.48 7.51 24.58
CA GLU A 294 15.12 8.71 25.15
C GLU A 294 14.10 9.83 25.40
N ALA A 295 12.80 9.55 25.17
CA ALA A 295 11.77 10.57 25.22
C ALA A 295 11.49 11.03 26.64
N SER A 296 11.52 12.34 26.87
CA SER A 296 10.94 12.99 28.04
C SER A 296 9.40 12.82 28.07
N GLU A 297 8.73 13.29 29.10
CA GLU A 297 7.27 13.24 29.18
C GLU A 297 6.63 14.02 28.00
N MET A 298 7.12 15.23 27.71
CA MET A 298 6.68 16.01 26.54
C MET A 298 7.07 15.34 25.23
N GLY A 299 8.28 14.81 25.12
CA GLY A 299 8.73 14.04 23.97
C GLY A 299 7.85 12.83 23.69
N MET A 300 7.47 12.08 24.72
CA MET A 300 6.55 10.94 24.60
C MET A 300 5.18 11.38 24.08
N SER A 301 4.62 12.47 24.60
CA SER A 301 3.36 13.03 24.12
C SER A 301 3.47 13.46 22.63
N ALA A 302 4.60 14.06 22.22
CA ALA A 302 4.87 14.44 20.84
C ALA A 302 5.01 13.22 19.92
N LEU A 303 5.66 12.13 20.37
CA LEU A 303 5.72 10.86 19.62
C LEU A 303 4.35 10.21 19.47
N MET A 304 3.51 10.27 20.51
CA MET A 304 2.12 9.77 20.42
C MET A 304 1.30 10.62 19.42
N ALA A 305 1.54 11.93 19.36
CA ALA A 305 0.93 12.80 18.36
C ALA A 305 1.41 12.46 16.93
N ALA A 306 2.70 12.14 16.75
CA ALA A 306 3.24 11.66 15.48
C ALA A 306 2.60 10.32 15.07
N GLY A 307 2.46 9.39 16.01
CA GLY A 307 1.74 8.12 15.79
C GLY A 307 0.28 8.33 15.42
N LEU A 308 -0.41 9.27 16.05
CA LEU A 308 -1.79 9.65 15.70
C LEU A 308 -1.87 10.21 14.26
N ALA A 309 -0.93 11.06 13.88
CA ALA A 309 -0.88 11.61 12.52
C ALA A 309 -0.67 10.51 11.47
N LEU A 310 0.24 9.55 11.73
CA LEU A 310 0.46 8.39 10.86
C LEU A 310 -0.80 7.51 10.79
N PHE A 311 -1.45 7.27 11.92
CA PHE A 311 -2.71 6.50 11.99
C PHE A 311 -3.81 7.16 11.15
N LEU A 312 -4.01 8.46 11.30
CA LEU A 312 -5.00 9.22 10.51
C LEU A 312 -4.65 9.24 9.02
N MET A 313 -3.37 9.43 8.69
CA MET A 313 -2.91 9.40 7.30
C MET A 313 -3.18 8.05 6.63
N THR A 314 -2.85 6.95 7.30
CA THR A 314 -3.11 5.60 6.78
C THR A 314 -4.61 5.31 6.66
N LEU A 315 -5.42 5.79 7.60
CA LEU A 315 -6.87 5.66 7.56
C LEU A 315 -7.47 6.42 6.38
N VAL A 316 -7.04 7.65 6.13
CA VAL A 316 -7.47 8.47 4.98
C VAL A 316 -7.09 7.78 3.66
N VAL A 317 -5.84 7.33 3.54
CA VAL A 317 -5.35 6.63 2.35
C VAL A 317 -6.18 5.36 2.08
N ASN A 318 -6.42 4.54 3.10
CA ASN A 318 -7.22 3.32 2.97
C ASN A 318 -8.70 3.63 2.64
N PHE A 319 -9.26 4.69 3.21
CA PHE A 319 -10.63 5.11 2.91
C PHE A 319 -10.78 5.57 1.45
N VAL A 320 -9.87 6.43 0.97
CA VAL A 320 -9.85 6.88 -0.43
C VAL A 320 -9.73 5.68 -1.37
N ALA A 321 -8.84 4.77 -1.06
CA ALA A 321 -8.62 3.55 -1.80
C ALA A 321 -9.87 2.67 -1.89
N SER A 322 -10.49 2.39 -0.76
CA SER A 322 -11.72 1.59 -0.69
C SER A 322 -12.86 2.25 -1.48
N SER A 323 -12.93 3.59 -1.46
CA SER A 323 -13.91 4.35 -2.23
C SER A 323 -13.70 4.21 -3.75
N ILE A 324 -12.44 4.19 -4.21
CA ILE A 324 -12.11 3.97 -5.62
C ILE A 324 -12.50 2.55 -6.06
N VAL A 325 -12.18 1.54 -5.23
CA VAL A 325 -12.54 0.13 -5.52
C VAL A 325 -14.05 -0.05 -5.56
N ALA A 326 -14.79 0.53 -4.61
CA ALA A 326 -16.25 0.44 -4.57
C ALA A 326 -16.89 1.01 -5.85
N ARG A 327 -16.40 2.15 -6.35
CA ARG A 327 -16.89 2.75 -7.60
C ARG A 327 -16.54 1.93 -8.84
N SER A 328 -15.42 1.20 -8.84
CA SER A 328 -15.05 0.35 -9.97
C SER A 328 -15.89 -0.93 -10.07
N ARG A 329 -16.51 -1.39 -8.98
CA ARG A 329 -17.40 -2.57 -8.94
C ARG A 329 -18.85 -2.26 -9.32
N SER A 330 -19.30 -1.03 -9.14
CA SER A 330 -20.70 -0.64 -9.46
C SER A 330 -21.04 -0.67 -10.95
N GLY A 331 -20.04 -0.72 -11.84
CA GLY A 331 -20.28 -0.91 -13.28
C GLY A 331 -20.57 -2.37 -13.70
N ALA A 332 -20.22 -3.36 -12.88
CA ALA A 332 -20.43 -4.79 -13.20
C ALA A 332 -21.76 -5.35 -12.68
N ALA A 333 -22.50 -4.60 -11.86
CA ALA A 333 -23.77 -5.04 -11.26
C ALA A 333 -25.03 -4.55 -12.01
N SER A 334 -24.87 -3.84 -13.14
CA SER A 334 -26.02 -3.29 -13.90
C SER A 334 -26.49 -4.15 -15.06
N ASP A 335 -25.87 -5.31 -15.30
CA ASP A 335 -26.21 -6.22 -16.41
C ASP A 335 -26.73 -7.59 -15.95
N SER A 336 -27.39 -7.66 -14.78
CA SER A 336 -28.07 -8.87 -14.32
C SER A 336 -29.55 -8.66 -14.06
#